data_da792cdb6a63aa00a47c5e52d6951efd
#
_entry.id   da792cdb6a63aa00a47c5e52d6951efd
#
_cell.length_a   1.000
_cell.length_b   1.000
_cell.length_c   1.000
_cell.angle_alpha   90.00
_cell.angle_beta   90.00
_cell.angle_gamma   90.00
#
_symmetry.space_group_name_H-M   'P 1'
#
loop_
_entity.id
_entity.type
_entity.pdbx_description
1 polymer ?
#
loop_
_entity_poly.entity_id
_entity_poly.type
_entity_poly.pdbx_seq_one_letter_code
_entity_poly.pdbx_strand_id
1 'polypeptide(L)'
;MQDGYPPSILLAEDDAAMRAYLTRALEQAGYAVDAVDRGTDALPLLEERSYDLLLSDIVMPEMDGIELAQKCNEVSPSTKVMFITGFAAVSLKASREQPQAKVLSKPFHLKDLVLEVERVLADRMSASL
;
A
#
# COMPACT_ATOMS: atom_id res chain seq x y z
N MET A 1 -9.81 -16.32 7.02
CA MET A 1 -10.34 -15.71 6.83
C MET A 1 -11.16 -15.59 7.58
N GLN A 2 -11.35 -15.14 8.01
CA GLN A 2 -11.89 -15.11 8.78
C GLN A 2 -12.95 -14.43 8.82
N ASP A 3 -13.84 -14.16 9.27
CA ASP A 3 -14.98 -13.35 9.45
C ASP A 3 -15.76 -13.05 8.24
N GLY A 4 -15.37 -13.48 7.06
CA GLY A 4 -15.99 -13.13 5.80
C GLY A 4 -15.80 -11.70 5.35
N TYR A 5 -15.07 -10.91 6.10
CA TYR A 5 -14.74 -9.54 5.69
C TYR A 5 -13.49 -9.56 4.82
N PRO A 6 -13.52 -8.87 3.66
CA PRO A 6 -12.32 -8.79 2.84
C PRO A 6 -11.26 -7.94 3.52
N PRO A 7 -9.97 -8.26 3.34
CA PRO A 7 -8.91 -7.36 3.81
C PRO A 7 -9.04 -6.01 3.14
N SER A 8 -8.69 -4.95 3.86
CA SER A 8 -8.84 -3.58 3.39
C SER A 8 -7.51 -2.98 3.01
N ILE A 9 -7.50 -2.29 1.87
CA ILE A 9 -6.31 -1.65 1.32
C ILE A 9 -6.59 -0.17 1.12
N LEU A 10 -5.67 0.67 1.60
CA LEU A 10 -5.66 2.08 1.25
C LEU A 10 -4.61 2.27 0.17
N LEU A 11 -5.04 2.73 -0.99
CA LEU A 11 -4.17 2.94 -2.15
C LEU A 11 -3.94 4.43 -2.33
N ALA A 12 -2.66 4.85 -2.34
CA ALA A 12 -2.28 6.23 -2.62
C ALA A 12 -1.50 6.26 -3.93
N GLU A 13 -2.08 6.84 -4.97
CA GLU A 13 -1.50 6.88 -6.31
C GLU A 13 -1.99 8.14 -7.03
N ASP A 14 -1.07 9.02 -7.42
CA ASP A 14 -1.46 10.30 -8.02
C ASP A 14 -1.83 10.21 -9.50
N ASP A 15 -1.41 9.17 -10.21
CA ASP A 15 -1.81 8.96 -11.60
C ASP A 15 -3.22 8.37 -11.64
N ALA A 16 -4.18 9.10 -12.21
CA ALA A 16 -5.59 8.70 -12.19
C ALA A 16 -5.83 7.38 -12.91
N ALA A 17 -5.17 7.15 -14.05
CA ALA A 17 -5.36 5.92 -14.81
C ALA A 17 -4.78 4.72 -14.06
N MET A 18 -3.60 4.87 -13.49
CA MET A 18 -2.96 3.82 -12.71
C MET A 18 -3.78 3.53 -11.45
N ARG A 19 -4.29 4.57 -10.78
CA ARG A 19 -5.12 4.42 -9.59
C ARG A 19 -6.37 3.59 -9.89
N ALA A 20 -7.06 3.91 -10.98
CA ALA A 20 -8.27 3.16 -11.38
C ALA A 20 -7.92 1.72 -11.74
N TYR A 21 -6.83 1.51 -12.44
CA TYR A 21 -6.36 0.21 -12.88
C TYR A 21 -6.02 -0.70 -11.68
N LEU A 22 -5.26 -0.16 -10.74
CA LEU A 22 -4.88 -0.91 -9.54
C LEU A 22 -6.08 -1.21 -8.65
N THR A 23 -6.96 -0.23 -8.48
CA THR A 23 -8.17 -0.40 -7.68
C THR A 23 -9.01 -1.56 -8.23
N ARG A 24 -9.24 -1.57 -9.53
CA ARG A 24 -10.03 -2.63 -10.15
C ARG A 24 -9.39 -4.00 -9.95
N ALA A 25 -8.08 -4.10 -10.17
CA ALA A 25 -7.38 -5.37 -10.04
C ALA A 25 -7.47 -5.91 -8.62
N LEU A 26 -7.29 -5.03 -7.63
CA LEU A 26 -7.33 -5.44 -6.23
C LEU A 26 -8.74 -5.82 -5.80
N GLU A 27 -9.75 -5.08 -6.26
CA GLU A 27 -11.14 -5.42 -5.97
C GLU A 27 -11.53 -6.76 -6.59
N GLN A 28 -11.07 -7.03 -7.80
CA GLN A 28 -11.32 -8.31 -8.45
C GLN A 28 -10.64 -9.47 -7.73
N ALA A 29 -9.55 -9.19 -7.04
CA ALA A 29 -8.86 -10.20 -6.25
C ALA A 29 -9.49 -10.42 -4.87
N GLY A 30 -10.52 -9.67 -4.52
CA GLY A 30 -11.28 -9.88 -3.29
C GLY A 30 -10.99 -8.89 -2.17
N TYR A 31 -10.28 -7.78 -2.45
CA TYR A 31 -9.96 -6.80 -1.43
C TYR A 31 -10.94 -5.63 -1.46
N ALA A 32 -11.13 -5.01 -0.29
CA ALA A 32 -11.86 -3.74 -0.20
C ALA A 32 -10.83 -2.62 -0.35
N VAL A 33 -11.04 -1.71 -1.29
CA VAL A 33 -10.04 -0.70 -1.63
C VAL A 33 -10.63 0.70 -1.48
N ASP A 34 -9.94 1.55 -0.72
CA ASP A 34 -10.17 2.99 -0.74
C ASP A 34 -8.96 3.61 -1.45
N ALA A 35 -9.21 4.44 -2.44
CA ALA A 35 -8.12 5.00 -3.25
C ALA A 35 -8.13 6.52 -3.15
N VAL A 36 -6.93 7.08 -2.98
CA VAL A 36 -6.73 8.54 -2.93
C VAL A 36 -5.61 8.93 -3.88
N ASP A 37 -5.55 10.20 -4.25
CA ASP A 37 -4.57 10.68 -5.22
C ASP A 37 -3.34 11.32 -4.59
N ARG A 38 -3.30 11.45 -3.26
CA ARG A 38 -2.16 12.06 -2.57
C ARG A 38 -2.07 11.60 -1.12
N GLY A 39 -0.86 11.74 -0.56
CA GLY A 39 -0.62 11.31 0.81
C GLY A 39 -1.39 12.12 1.83
N THR A 40 -1.60 13.41 1.56
CA THR A 40 -2.34 14.28 2.48
C THR A 40 -3.81 13.89 2.61
N ASP A 41 -4.37 13.19 1.61
CA ASP A 41 -5.73 12.66 1.70
C ASP A 41 -5.74 11.27 2.34
N ALA A 42 -4.63 10.53 2.26
CA ALA A 42 -4.54 9.21 2.87
C ALA A 42 -4.44 9.28 4.39
N LEU A 43 -3.72 10.25 4.91
CA LEU A 43 -3.44 10.34 6.34
C LEU A 43 -4.71 10.42 7.20
N PRO A 44 -5.69 11.27 6.87
CA PRO A 44 -6.93 11.29 7.66
C PRO A 44 -7.66 9.95 7.68
N LEU A 45 -7.62 9.21 6.57
CA LEU A 45 -8.25 7.89 6.52
C LEU A 45 -7.53 6.89 7.42
N LEU A 46 -6.21 6.94 7.48
CA LEU A 46 -5.43 6.09 8.36
C LEU A 46 -5.73 6.39 9.84
N GLU A 47 -6.06 7.64 10.15
CA GLU A 47 -6.43 8.03 11.50
C GLU A 47 -7.83 7.58 11.87
N GLU A 48 -8.75 7.53 10.90
CA GLU A 48 -10.15 7.20 11.14
C GLU A 48 -10.45 5.72 11.11
N ARG A 49 -9.73 4.95 10.30
CA ARG A 49 -10.03 3.54 10.03
C ARG A 49 -8.79 2.68 10.15
N SER A 50 -9.04 1.39 10.40
CA SER A 50 -7.97 0.39 10.35
C SER A 50 -7.90 -0.21 8.96
N TYR A 51 -6.73 -0.14 8.33
CA TYR A 51 -6.48 -0.81 7.06
C TYR A 51 -5.48 -1.93 7.27
N ASP A 52 -5.64 -3.00 6.51
CA ASP A 52 -4.68 -4.11 6.55
C ASP A 52 -3.40 -3.73 5.81
N LEU A 53 -3.51 -2.95 4.75
CA LEU A 53 -2.37 -2.58 3.91
C LEU A 53 -2.49 -1.14 3.43
N LEU A 54 -1.37 -0.41 3.50
CA LEU A 54 -1.18 0.83 2.76
C LEU A 54 -0.32 0.50 1.55
N LEU A 55 -0.87 0.66 0.35
CA LEU A 55 -0.14 0.49 -0.90
C LEU A 55 0.04 1.87 -1.50
N SER A 56 1.28 2.35 -1.60
CA SER A 56 1.53 3.72 -1.98
C SER A 56 2.60 3.84 -3.05
N ASP A 57 2.36 4.69 -4.05
CA ASP A 57 3.43 5.18 -4.89
C ASP A 57 4.38 5.96 -3.99
N ILE A 58 5.66 5.96 -4.32
CA ILE A 58 6.65 6.72 -3.55
C ILE A 58 6.64 8.18 -3.99
N VAL A 59 6.68 8.44 -5.29
CA VAL A 59 6.80 9.81 -5.80
C VAL A 59 5.40 10.40 -6.00
N MET A 60 5.02 11.29 -5.10
CA MET A 60 3.73 11.98 -5.15
C MET A 60 3.94 13.43 -4.73
N PRO A 61 3.08 14.35 -5.20
CA PRO A 61 3.18 15.76 -4.77
C PRO A 61 2.93 15.90 -3.27
N GLU A 62 3.56 16.89 -2.69
CA GLU A 62 3.38 17.34 -1.31
C GLU A 62 3.94 16.37 -0.28
N MET A 63 3.39 15.19 -0.15
CA MET A 63 3.86 14.17 0.78
C MET A 63 4.17 12.91 -0.03
N ASP A 64 5.43 12.48 -0.06
CA ASP A 64 5.79 11.27 -0.78
C ASP A 64 5.41 10.02 0.02
N GLY A 65 5.51 8.86 -0.64
CA GLY A 65 5.07 7.61 -0.03
C GLY A 65 5.89 7.19 1.18
N ILE A 66 7.17 7.55 1.22
CA ILE A 66 8.02 7.21 2.37
C ILE A 66 7.59 8.01 3.59
N GLU A 67 7.34 9.29 3.42
CA GLU A 67 6.84 10.14 4.49
C GLU A 67 5.46 9.66 4.97
N LEU A 68 4.58 9.30 4.03
CA LEU A 68 3.27 8.76 4.37
C LEU A 68 3.41 7.46 5.19
N ALA A 69 4.34 6.59 4.80
CA ALA A 69 4.56 5.34 5.53
C ALA A 69 5.05 5.59 6.95
N GLN A 70 5.93 6.58 7.14
CA GLN A 70 6.39 6.95 8.48
C GLN A 70 5.22 7.38 9.36
N LYS A 71 4.34 8.21 8.82
CA LYS A 71 3.15 8.65 9.55
C LYS A 71 2.17 7.50 9.79
N CYS A 72 2.03 6.60 8.83
CA CYS A 72 1.21 5.41 8.98
C CYS A 72 1.71 4.55 10.15
N ASN A 73 3.02 4.36 10.26
CA ASN A 73 3.60 3.58 11.35
C ASN A 73 3.30 4.21 12.72
N GLU A 74 3.15 5.52 12.77
CA GLU A 74 2.84 6.25 14.01
C GLU A 74 1.36 6.12 14.38
N VAL A 75 0.46 6.29 13.40
CA VAL A 75 -0.97 6.37 13.71
C VAL A 75 -1.68 5.03 13.55
N SER A 76 -1.10 4.09 12.82
CA SER A 76 -1.71 2.79 12.55
C SER A 76 -0.62 1.72 12.43
N PRO A 77 0.06 1.40 13.54
CA PRO A 77 1.24 0.53 13.50
C PRO A 77 0.94 -0.91 13.04
N SER A 78 -0.31 -1.35 13.08
CA SER A 78 -0.67 -2.68 12.61
C SER A 78 -0.89 -2.75 11.09
N THR A 79 -0.97 -1.60 10.41
CA THR A 79 -1.14 -1.55 8.96
C THR A 79 0.19 -1.88 8.29
N LYS A 80 0.20 -2.88 7.42
CA LYS A 80 1.39 -3.20 6.62
C LYS A 80 1.57 -2.15 5.53
N VAL A 81 2.81 -1.97 5.08
CA VAL A 81 3.12 -0.99 4.03
C VAL A 81 3.79 -1.68 2.86
N MET A 82 3.38 -1.31 1.67
CA MET A 82 3.99 -1.76 0.43
C MET A 82 4.09 -0.57 -0.51
N PHE A 83 5.21 -0.45 -1.21
CA PHE A 83 5.44 0.66 -2.13
C PHE A 83 5.45 0.19 -3.58
N ILE A 84 5.05 1.10 -4.47
CA ILE A 84 5.25 0.93 -5.91
C ILE A 84 6.01 2.16 -6.41
N THR A 85 6.93 1.95 -7.36
CA THR A 85 7.69 3.07 -7.91
C THR A 85 8.30 2.71 -9.26
N GLY A 86 8.47 3.73 -10.11
CA GLY A 86 9.20 3.60 -11.36
C GLY A 86 10.65 4.07 -11.26
N PHE A 87 11.12 4.46 -10.07
CA PHE A 87 12.43 5.08 -9.90
C PHE A 87 13.32 4.26 -8.98
N ALA A 88 14.44 3.76 -9.52
CA ALA A 88 15.35 2.91 -8.77
C ALA A 88 15.97 3.62 -7.56
N ALA A 89 16.30 4.90 -7.71
CA ALA A 89 16.92 5.65 -6.62
C ALA A 89 16.02 5.75 -5.40
N VAL A 90 14.72 6.01 -5.61
CA VAL A 90 13.79 6.09 -4.49
C VAL A 90 13.44 4.72 -3.92
N SER A 91 13.55 3.64 -4.73
CA SER A 91 13.44 2.28 -4.21
C SER A 91 14.48 2.00 -3.14
N LEU A 92 15.72 2.40 -3.38
CA LEU A 92 16.80 2.22 -2.41
C LEU A 92 16.53 3.00 -1.13
N LYS A 93 16.07 4.25 -1.28
CA LYS A 93 15.74 5.07 -0.13
C LYS A 93 14.62 4.44 0.69
N ALA A 94 13.58 3.95 0.01
CA ALA A 94 12.45 3.31 0.68
C ALA A 94 12.91 2.06 1.46
N SER A 95 13.78 1.26 0.86
CA SER A 95 14.29 0.04 1.51
C SER A 95 15.10 0.36 2.75
N ARG A 96 15.81 1.49 2.75
CA ARG A 96 16.60 1.89 3.92
C ARG A 96 15.74 2.46 5.04
N GLU A 97 14.73 3.27 4.69
CA GLU A 97 13.90 3.97 5.67
C GLU A 97 12.72 3.14 6.15
N GLN A 98 12.27 2.19 5.32
CA GLN A 98 11.15 1.29 5.66
C GLN A 98 11.56 -0.14 5.31
N PRO A 99 12.51 -0.72 6.07
CA PRO A 99 13.10 -2.01 5.68
C PRO A 99 12.11 -3.18 5.67
N GLN A 100 11.00 -3.11 6.42
CA GLN A 100 10.04 -4.19 6.39
C GLN A 100 9.01 -4.04 5.28
N ALA A 101 8.98 -2.89 4.58
CA ALA A 101 8.02 -2.68 3.50
C ALA A 101 8.55 -3.30 2.21
N LYS A 102 7.67 -3.99 1.49
CA LYS A 102 7.99 -4.51 0.16
C LYS A 102 7.95 -3.37 -0.84
N VAL A 103 8.88 -3.35 -1.79
CA VAL A 103 8.90 -2.37 -2.87
C VAL A 103 8.73 -3.11 -4.19
N LEU A 104 7.71 -2.75 -4.97
CA LEU A 104 7.47 -3.32 -6.29
C LEU A 104 7.80 -2.28 -7.35
N SER A 105 8.70 -2.60 -8.27
CA SER A 105 9.15 -1.65 -9.30
C SER A 105 8.27 -1.71 -10.54
N LYS A 106 7.93 -0.55 -11.08
CA LYS A 106 7.24 -0.44 -12.37
C LYS A 106 8.26 -0.65 -13.50
N PRO A 107 7.89 -1.25 -14.61
CA PRO A 107 6.59 -1.86 -14.90
C PRO A 107 6.46 -3.25 -14.25
N PHE A 108 5.23 -3.61 -13.89
CA PHE A 108 4.94 -4.94 -13.33
C PHE A 108 3.64 -5.45 -13.94
N HIS A 109 3.43 -6.77 -13.85
CA HIS A 109 2.15 -7.35 -14.22
C HIS A 109 1.22 -7.29 -13.02
N LEU A 110 -0.08 -7.08 -13.26
CA LEU A 110 -1.06 -7.06 -12.18
C LEU A 110 -1.06 -8.35 -11.36
N LYS A 111 -0.82 -9.46 -12.03
CA LYS A 111 -0.70 -10.76 -11.38
C LYS A 111 0.41 -10.75 -10.32
N ASP A 112 1.55 -10.13 -10.62
CA ASP A 112 2.65 -10.03 -9.68
C ASP A 112 2.32 -9.13 -8.51
N LEU A 113 1.62 -8.03 -8.76
CA LEU A 113 1.16 -7.14 -7.70
C LEU A 113 0.24 -7.88 -6.74
N VAL A 114 -0.75 -8.59 -7.27
CA VAL A 114 -1.70 -9.33 -6.44
C VAL A 114 -1.00 -10.39 -5.61
N LEU A 115 -0.03 -11.11 -6.20
CA LEU A 115 0.74 -12.10 -5.47
C LEU A 115 1.53 -11.49 -4.32
N GLU A 116 2.15 -10.33 -4.55
CA GLU A 116 2.91 -9.67 -3.49
C GLU A 116 2.00 -9.16 -2.37
N VAL A 117 0.84 -8.64 -2.73
CA VAL A 117 -0.14 -8.22 -1.73
C VAL A 117 -0.57 -9.43 -0.88
N GLU A 118 -0.84 -10.56 -1.52
CA GLU A 118 -1.20 -11.78 -0.81
C GLU A 118 -0.11 -12.23 0.16
N ARG A 119 1.15 -12.14 -0.27
CA ARG A 119 2.28 -12.52 0.58
C ARG A 119 2.41 -11.60 1.79
N VAL A 120 2.29 -10.30 1.58
CA VAL A 120 2.39 -9.32 2.67
C VAL A 120 1.30 -9.57 3.70
N LEU A 121 0.08 -9.81 3.26
CA LEU A 121 -1.04 -10.04 4.16
C LEU A 121 -0.98 -11.41 4.82
N ALA A 122 -0.46 -12.42 4.14
CA ALA A 122 -0.27 -13.75 4.71
C ALA A 122 0.77 -13.73 5.83
N ASP A 123 1.86 -12.98 5.66
CA ASP A 123 2.88 -12.81 6.70
C ASP A 123 2.27 -12.24 7.96
N ARG A 124 1.39 -11.25 7.81
CA ARG A 124 0.70 -10.65 8.93
C ARG A 124 -0.15 -11.68 9.67
N MET A 125 -0.88 -12.51 8.92
CA MET A 125 -1.70 -13.55 9.52
C MET A 125 -0.85 -14.61 10.21
N SER A 126 0.25 -15.01 9.60
CA SER A 126 1.19 -15.96 10.19
C SER A 126 1.78 -15.44 11.49
N ALA A 127 2.12 -14.17 11.53
CA ALA A 127 2.70 -13.55 12.70
C ALA A 127 1.73 -13.52 13.88
N SER A 128 0.43 -13.59 13.63
CA SER A 128 -0.57 -13.55 14.69
C SER A 128 -0.76 -14.90 15.36
N LEU A 129 -0.16 -15.93 14.82
CA LEU A 129 -0.22 -17.26 15.43
C LEU A 129 0.85 -17.40 16.49
#